data_2dab9fca109527ea0b06a724eecdb2a2
#
_entry.id   2dab9fca109527ea0b06a724eecdb2a2
#
_cell.length_a   1.000
_cell.length_b   1.000
_cell.length_c   1.000
_cell.angle_alpha   90.00
_cell.angle_beta   90.00
_cell.angle_gamma   90.00
#
_symmetry.space_group_name_H-M   'P 1'
#
loop_
_entity.id
_entity.type
_entity.pdbx_description
1 polymer ?
#
loop_
_entity_poly.entity_id
_entity_poly.type
_entity_poly.pdbx_seq_one_letter_code
_entity_poly.pdbx_strand_id
1 'polypeptide(L)'
;AYSKLGVFDYERELGQSLLVDLELELDLEEAGLSDKVSDSVDYAAVSLAIRGLAQSKEYLLIEHLAREIITMLFSKFDKLEGVLVEVKKTIVNAQQFSGEPSIRLYRSRL
;
A
#
# COMPACT_ATOMS: atom_id res chain seq x y z
N ALA A 1 -10.95 4.42 14.02
CA ALA A 1 -9.59 4.96 14.05
C ALA A 1 -8.80 4.44 12.85
N TYR A 2 -7.97 5.28 12.28
CA TYR A 2 -7.10 4.88 11.19
C TYR A 2 -5.74 5.56 11.33
N SER A 3 -4.75 4.98 10.67
CA SER A 3 -3.41 5.54 10.66
C SER A 3 -2.91 5.58 9.24
N LYS A 4 -2.25 6.67 8.89
CA LYS A 4 -1.65 6.84 7.57
C LYS A 4 -0.24 6.27 7.60
N LEU A 5 0.02 5.32 6.73
CA LEU A 5 1.32 4.69 6.61
C LEU A 5 2.10 5.35 5.48
N GLY A 6 3.41 5.37 5.61
CA GLY A 6 4.31 6.02 4.67
C GLY A 6 4.19 5.57 3.22
N VAL A 7 5.06 6.10 2.41
CA VAL A 7 5.06 5.93 0.96
C VAL A 7 6.08 4.87 0.59
N PHE A 8 5.69 3.99 -0.30
CA PHE A 8 6.55 2.99 -0.89
C PHE A 8 6.89 3.41 -2.32
N ASP A 9 8.19 3.51 -2.62
CA ASP A 9 8.69 3.87 -3.95
C ASP A 9 9.36 2.65 -4.57
N TYR A 10 8.93 2.27 -5.77
CA TYR A 10 9.45 1.14 -6.49
C TYR A 10 9.80 1.54 -7.92
N GLU A 11 11.06 1.41 -8.30
CA GLU A 11 11.53 1.73 -9.64
C GLU A 11 11.56 0.50 -10.53
N ARG A 12 11.17 0.69 -11.77
CA ARG A 12 11.19 -0.34 -12.80
C ARG A 12 12.21 0.00 -13.88
N GLU A 13 12.68 -1.04 -14.58
CA GLU A 13 13.71 -0.91 -15.62
C GLU A 13 13.36 0.05 -16.76
N LEU A 14 12.08 0.28 -17.01
CA LEU A 14 11.63 1.14 -18.11
C LEU A 14 11.50 2.61 -17.72
N GLY A 15 12.17 3.04 -16.67
CA GLY A 15 12.10 4.44 -16.24
C GLY A 15 10.77 4.80 -15.59
N GLN A 16 10.09 3.84 -15.01
CA GLN A 16 8.84 4.04 -14.29
C GLN A 16 9.07 3.87 -12.81
N SER A 17 8.42 4.73 -12.03
CA SER A 17 8.44 4.68 -10.58
C SER A 17 7.00 4.50 -10.08
N LEU A 18 6.83 3.66 -9.08
CA LEU A 18 5.55 3.46 -8.43
C LEU A 18 5.63 3.98 -7.00
N LEU A 19 4.68 4.83 -6.64
CA LEU A 19 4.51 5.30 -5.27
C LEU A 19 3.25 4.69 -4.71
N VAL A 20 3.36 4.08 -3.55
CA VAL A 20 2.20 3.50 -2.87
C VAL A 20 2.00 4.21 -1.55
N ASP A 21 0.81 4.76 -1.36
CA ASP A 21 0.40 5.44 -0.14
C ASP A 21 -0.77 4.69 0.46
N LEU A 22 -0.76 4.51 1.77
CA LEU A 22 -1.74 3.68 2.46
C LEU A 22 -2.38 4.41 3.62
N GLU A 23 -3.67 4.17 3.80
CA GLU A 23 -4.35 4.46 5.05
C GLU A 23 -4.91 3.15 5.58
N LEU A 24 -4.56 2.83 6.81
CA LEU A 24 -4.99 1.60 7.47
C LEU A 24 -6.00 1.94 8.55
N GLU A 25 -7.11 1.23 8.54
CA GLU A 25 -8.20 1.43 9.47
C GLU A 25 -8.27 0.24 10.41
N LEU A 26 -8.13 0.49 11.70
CA LEU A 26 -8.17 -0.55 12.73
C LEU A 26 -8.50 0.09 14.07
N ASP A 27 -8.87 -0.75 15.03
CA ASP A 27 -9.07 -0.30 16.40
C ASP A 27 -7.72 -0.10 17.06
N LEU A 28 -7.44 1.13 17.48
CA LEU A 28 -6.16 1.52 18.07
C LEU A 28 -6.22 1.69 19.59
N GLU A 29 -7.32 1.34 20.23
CA GLU A 29 -7.47 1.62 21.65
C GLU A 29 -6.47 0.85 22.50
N GLU A 30 -6.33 -0.46 22.27
CA GLU A 30 -5.37 -1.25 23.03
C GLU A 30 -3.93 -0.79 22.84
N ALA A 31 -3.55 -0.51 21.60
CA ALA A 31 -2.21 -0.03 21.29
C ALA A 31 -1.94 1.32 21.94
N GLY A 32 -2.94 2.20 21.96
CA GLY A 32 -2.83 3.51 22.62
C GLY A 32 -2.62 3.40 24.12
N LEU A 33 -3.15 2.37 24.74
CA LEU A 33 -2.98 2.14 26.19
C LEU A 33 -1.69 1.42 26.53
N SER A 34 -1.30 0.44 25.72
CA SER A 34 -0.21 -0.48 26.05
C SER A 34 1.16 -0.05 25.53
N ASP A 35 1.19 0.73 24.46
CA ASP A 35 2.40 1.07 23.72
C ASP A 35 3.14 -0.18 23.20
N LYS A 36 2.38 -1.24 22.88
CA LYS A 36 2.94 -2.48 22.33
C LYS A 36 2.59 -2.62 20.86
N VAL A 37 3.61 -2.91 20.04
CA VAL A 37 3.42 -3.16 18.62
C VAL A 37 2.46 -4.33 18.38
N SER A 38 2.50 -5.34 19.25
CA SER A 38 1.60 -6.50 19.15
C SER A 38 0.13 -6.15 19.26
N ASP A 39 -0.22 -5.01 19.82
CA ASP A 39 -1.60 -4.53 19.91
C ASP A 39 -1.99 -3.65 18.72
N SER A 40 -1.10 -3.45 17.79
CA SER A 40 -1.34 -2.67 16.59
C SER A 40 -0.88 -3.46 15.35
N VAL A 41 -0.51 -2.75 14.30
CA VAL A 41 0.07 -3.32 13.09
C VAL A 41 1.49 -2.78 12.96
N ASP A 42 2.44 -3.69 12.71
CA ASP A 42 3.83 -3.32 12.49
C ASP A 42 3.99 -2.70 11.10
N TYR A 43 4.24 -1.40 11.06
CA TYR A 43 4.34 -0.65 9.80
C TYR A 43 5.52 -1.13 8.94
N ALA A 44 6.61 -1.54 9.59
CA ALA A 44 7.75 -2.06 8.84
C ALA A 44 7.39 -3.38 8.15
N ALA A 45 6.63 -4.25 8.84
CA ALA A 45 6.17 -5.50 8.25
C ALA A 45 5.23 -5.25 7.07
N VAL A 46 4.35 -4.26 7.18
CA VAL A 46 3.47 -3.86 6.07
C VAL A 46 4.28 -3.41 4.86
N SER A 47 5.26 -2.54 5.08
CA SER A 47 6.12 -2.04 4.00
C SER A 47 6.87 -3.17 3.31
N LEU A 48 7.43 -4.09 4.08
CA LEU A 48 8.15 -5.23 3.52
C LEU A 48 7.23 -6.14 2.71
N ALA A 49 6.01 -6.37 3.20
CA ALA A 49 5.04 -7.20 2.50
C ALA A 49 4.64 -6.59 1.16
N ILE A 50 4.41 -5.29 1.12
CA ILE A 50 4.06 -4.58 -0.12
C ILE A 50 5.23 -4.62 -1.09
N ARG A 51 6.45 -4.37 -0.61
CA ARG A 51 7.65 -4.42 -1.45
C ARG A 51 7.81 -5.81 -2.07
N GLY A 52 7.64 -6.85 -1.27
CA GLY A 52 7.73 -8.23 -1.76
C GLY A 52 6.67 -8.52 -2.83
N LEU A 53 5.45 -8.06 -2.61
CA LEU A 53 4.38 -8.24 -3.58
C LEU A 53 4.67 -7.49 -4.88
N ALA A 54 5.09 -6.24 -4.80
CA ALA A 54 5.36 -5.42 -5.99
C ALA A 54 6.52 -5.98 -6.81
N GLN A 55 7.46 -6.68 -6.17
CA GLN A 55 8.61 -7.28 -6.83
C GLN A 55 8.37 -8.73 -7.28
N SER A 56 7.26 -9.35 -6.87
CA SER A 56 7.02 -10.77 -7.11
C SER A 56 6.72 -11.07 -8.57
N LYS A 57 6.16 -10.12 -9.29
CA LYS A 57 5.83 -10.26 -10.70
C LYS A 57 5.68 -8.89 -11.34
N GLU A 58 5.55 -8.89 -12.66
CA GLU A 58 5.29 -7.68 -13.40
C GLU A 58 3.81 -7.36 -13.40
N TYR A 59 3.46 -6.12 -13.07
CA TYR A 59 2.08 -5.66 -13.07
C TYR A 59 1.85 -4.74 -14.26
N LEU A 60 0.90 -5.08 -15.09
CA LEU A 60 0.52 -4.25 -16.24
C LEU A 60 -0.37 -3.08 -15.83
N LEU A 61 -1.18 -3.27 -14.79
CA LEU A 61 -2.15 -2.28 -14.35
C LEU A 61 -1.92 -1.95 -12.87
N ILE A 62 -1.85 -0.66 -12.56
CA ILE A 62 -1.76 -0.23 -11.15
C ILE A 62 -3.02 -0.59 -10.38
N GLU A 63 -4.17 -0.67 -11.04
CA GLU A 63 -5.43 -1.13 -10.45
C GLU A 63 -5.32 -2.55 -9.92
N HIS A 64 -4.66 -3.42 -10.68
CA HIS A 64 -4.46 -4.81 -10.24
C HIS A 64 -3.51 -4.89 -9.06
N LEU A 65 -2.43 -4.12 -9.10
CA LEU A 65 -1.49 -4.05 -7.98
C LEU A 65 -2.20 -3.58 -6.71
N ALA A 66 -3.01 -2.53 -6.80
CA ALA A 66 -3.75 -2.01 -5.65
C ALA A 66 -4.67 -3.07 -5.05
N ARG A 67 -5.38 -3.80 -5.88
CA ARG A 67 -6.28 -4.86 -5.42
C ARG A 67 -5.51 -5.98 -4.73
N GLU A 68 -4.38 -6.37 -5.30
CA GLU A 68 -3.53 -7.41 -4.72
C GLU A 68 -2.93 -6.98 -3.38
N ILE A 69 -2.55 -5.70 -3.27
CA ILE A 69 -2.07 -5.15 -2.01
C ILE A 69 -3.13 -5.31 -0.92
N ILE A 70 -4.35 -4.90 -1.21
CA ILE A 70 -5.44 -4.98 -0.23
C ILE A 70 -5.70 -6.42 0.19
N THR A 71 -5.80 -7.32 -0.77
CA THR A 71 -6.04 -8.74 -0.50
C THR A 71 -4.93 -9.32 0.37
N MET A 72 -3.69 -9.02 0.06
CA MET A 72 -2.54 -9.49 0.81
C MET A 72 -2.54 -8.94 2.24
N LEU A 73 -2.83 -7.64 2.40
CA LEU A 73 -2.84 -7.02 3.72
C LEU A 73 -3.92 -7.60 4.62
N PHE A 74 -5.13 -7.81 4.10
CA PHE A 74 -6.18 -8.46 4.89
C PHE A 74 -5.85 -9.91 5.23
N SER A 75 -5.13 -10.59 4.37
CA SER A 75 -4.70 -11.97 4.63
C SER A 75 -3.65 -12.05 5.74
N LYS A 76 -2.73 -11.11 5.79
CA LYS A 76 -1.59 -11.15 6.72
C LYS A 76 -1.82 -10.40 8.03
N PHE A 77 -2.70 -9.42 8.05
CA PHE A 77 -2.87 -8.55 9.20
C PHE A 77 -4.33 -8.59 9.67
N ASP A 78 -4.63 -9.48 10.59
CA ASP A 78 -5.99 -9.75 11.04
C ASP A 78 -6.68 -8.56 11.69
N LYS A 79 -5.91 -7.63 12.24
CA LYS A 79 -6.46 -6.46 12.92
C LYS A 79 -6.99 -5.39 11.98
N LEU A 80 -6.65 -5.45 10.70
CA LEU A 80 -7.11 -4.47 9.74
C LEU A 80 -8.60 -4.61 9.47
N GLU A 81 -9.31 -3.51 9.57
CA GLU A 81 -10.74 -3.41 9.28
C GLU A 81 -11.00 -2.78 7.92
N GLY A 82 -10.12 -1.88 7.49
CA GLY A 82 -10.20 -1.23 6.20
C GLY A 82 -8.83 -0.83 5.70
N VAL A 83 -8.71 -0.73 4.38
CA VAL A 83 -7.47 -0.33 3.72
C VAL A 83 -7.81 0.60 2.57
N LEU A 84 -7.20 1.77 2.56
CA LEU A 84 -7.19 2.67 1.40
C LEU A 84 -5.80 2.61 0.80
N VAL A 85 -5.72 2.30 -0.48
CA VAL A 85 -4.47 2.27 -1.24
C VAL A 85 -4.54 3.33 -2.32
N GLU A 86 -3.49 4.14 -2.42
CA GLU A 86 -3.29 5.01 -3.58
C GLU A 86 -2.01 4.58 -4.27
N VAL A 87 -2.08 4.28 -5.55
CA VAL A 87 -0.93 3.93 -6.36
C VAL A 87 -0.77 4.98 -7.45
N LYS A 88 0.42 5.56 -7.51
CA LYS A 88 0.79 6.54 -8.53
C LYS A 88 1.92 5.97 -9.38
N LYS A 89 1.82 6.17 -10.68
CA LYS A 89 2.84 5.75 -11.63
C LYS A 89 3.46 6.98 -12.25
N THR A 90 4.75 7.19 -12.02
CA THR A 90 5.48 8.29 -12.61
C THR A 90 6.20 7.78 -13.85
N ILE A 91 5.92 8.40 -14.99
CA ILE A 91 6.57 8.06 -16.24
C ILE A 91 7.72 9.03 -16.43
N VAL A 92 8.95 8.51 -16.35
CA VAL A 92 10.15 9.33 -16.38
C VAL A 92 10.55 9.70 -17.81
N ASN A 93 10.24 8.86 -18.79
CA ASN A 93 10.55 9.13 -20.19
C ASN A 93 9.38 9.89 -20.83
N ALA A 94 9.43 11.20 -20.70
CA ALA A 94 8.31 12.07 -20.93
C ALA A 94 8.30 12.77 -22.29
N GLN A 95 8.91 12.23 -23.30
CA GLN A 95 8.93 12.91 -24.61
C GLN A 95 7.53 13.04 -25.20
N GLN A 96 6.62 12.15 -24.85
CA GLN A 96 5.28 12.12 -25.43
C GLN A 96 4.17 12.25 -24.41
N PHE A 97 4.49 12.12 -23.12
CA PHE A 97 3.47 12.12 -22.08
C PHE A 97 4.10 12.57 -20.77
N SER A 98 3.55 13.61 -20.21
CA SER A 98 3.89 14.03 -18.86
C SER A 98 2.66 13.91 -18.01
N GLY A 99 2.69 13.03 -17.04
CA GLY A 99 1.56 12.84 -16.16
C GLY A 99 1.84 11.73 -15.16
N GLU A 100 1.04 11.72 -14.12
CA GLU A 100 1.14 10.74 -13.06
C GLU A 100 -0.20 10.04 -12.91
N PRO A 101 -0.47 8.99 -13.72
CA PRO A 101 -1.68 8.21 -13.51
C PRO A 101 -1.71 7.71 -12.07
N SER A 102 -2.85 7.86 -11.43
CA SER A 102 -3.02 7.37 -10.07
C SER A 102 -4.39 6.78 -9.89
N ILE A 103 -4.49 5.83 -8.97
CA ILE A 103 -5.76 5.27 -8.57
C ILE A 103 -5.83 5.20 -7.06
N ARG A 104 -7.04 5.29 -6.54
CA ARG A 104 -7.33 5.10 -5.12
C ARG A 104 -8.38 4.01 -5.00
N LEU A 105 -8.12 3.07 -4.12
CA LEU A 105 -9.02 1.95 -3.90
C LEU A 105 -9.17 1.73 -2.40
N TYR A 106 -10.43 1.70 -1.95
CA TYR A 106 -10.74 1.41 -0.56
C TYR A 106 -11.55 0.12 -0.46
N ARG A 107 -11.21 -0.71 0.51
CA ARG A 107 -12.01 -1.88 0.86
C ARG A 107 -12.10 -2.01 2.37
N SER A 108 -13.27 -2.36 2.85
CA SER A 108 -13.42 -2.80 4.23
C SER A 108 -13.40 -4.33 4.27
N ARG A 109 -13.06 -4.86 5.43
CA ARG A 109 -13.05 -6.32 5.61
C ARG A 109 -14.46 -6.91 5.50
N LEU A 110 -15.45 -6.14 5.85
CA LEU A 110 -16.84 -6.58 5.84
C LEU A 110 -17.53 -6.41 4.49
#